data_6ac1e9d31078b5267365b11f3b9a9202
#
_entry.id   6ac1e9d31078b5267365b11f3b9a9202
#
_cell.length_a   1.000
_cell.length_b   1.000
_cell.length_c   1.000
_cell.angle_alpha   90.00
_cell.angle_beta   90.00
_cell.angle_gamma   90.00
#
_symmetry.space_group_name_H-M   'P 1'
#
loop_
_entity.id
_entity.type
_entity.pdbx_description
1 polymer ?
#
loop_
_entity_poly.entity_id
_entity_poly.type
_entity_poly.pdbx_seq_one_letter_code
_entity_poly.pdbx_strand_id
1 'polypeptide(L)'
;GGEQQRAHFARVLVQLACGEALHGPGLLLLDEPTSSLDLRHQIDLVETARRRAARGTAVIAILHDLNLAMRFADRVLLLHRGRLAVDGDPAAAMKAETLREIFEIDAAIAYTGDGVPFLLPQTMRPI
;
A
#
# COMPACT_ATOMS: atom_id res chain seq x y z
N GLY A 1 -13.02 8.00 15.28
CA GLY A 1 -12.50 7.41 14.10
C GLY A 1 -11.06 7.69 13.76
N GLY A 2 -10.85 8.43 12.70
CA GLY A 2 -9.52 8.65 12.13
C GLY A 2 -8.52 9.40 13.01
N GLU A 3 -8.99 10.18 13.97
CA GLU A 3 -8.12 10.95 14.87
C GLU A 3 -7.27 10.05 15.77
N GLN A 4 -7.84 8.99 16.32
CA GLN A 4 -7.11 8.01 17.13
C GLN A 4 -6.07 7.28 16.29
N GLN A 5 -6.43 6.92 15.08
CA GLN A 5 -5.51 6.22 14.15
C GLN A 5 -4.34 7.12 13.75
N ARG A 6 -4.59 8.40 13.49
CA ARG A 6 -3.53 9.38 13.20
C ARG A 6 -2.61 9.63 14.38
N ALA A 7 -3.17 9.76 15.59
CA ALA A 7 -2.40 9.90 16.81
C ALA A 7 -1.52 8.68 17.08
N HIS A 8 -2.06 7.49 16.87
CA HIS A 8 -1.30 6.25 16.99
C HIS A 8 -0.15 6.17 15.98
N PHE A 9 -0.42 6.51 14.74
CA PHE A 9 0.60 6.56 13.69
C PHE A 9 1.72 7.55 14.02
N ALA A 10 1.36 8.76 14.48
CA ALA A 10 2.35 9.76 14.90
C ALA A 10 3.24 9.24 16.03
N ARG A 11 2.68 8.54 17.01
CA ARG A 11 3.44 7.90 18.09
C ARG A 11 4.42 6.87 17.56
N VAL A 12 3.95 6.01 16.67
CA VAL A 12 4.79 4.98 16.04
C VAL A 12 5.94 5.61 15.27
N LEU A 13 5.71 6.69 14.55
CA LEU A 13 6.76 7.42 13.82
C LEU A 13 7.81 8.00 14.76
N VAL A 14 7.41 8.53 15.92
CA VAL A 14 8.37 9.04 16.92
C VAL A 14 9.21 7.90 17.47
N GLN A 15 8.61 6.78 17.82
CA GLN A 15 9.34 5.60 18.29
C GLN A 15 10.32 5.08 17.24
N LEU A 16 9.90 5.02 15.98
CA LEU A 16 10.75 4.62 14.86
C LEU A 16 11.94 5.57 14.72
N ALA A 17 11.69 6.88 14.70
CA ALA A 17 12.75 7.88 14.57
C ALA A 17 13.77 7.81 15.70
N CYS A 18 13.32 7.64 16.93
CA CYS A 18 14.21 7.46 18.10
C CYS A 18 15.04 6.18 17.97
N GLY A 19 14.42 5.07 17.60
CA GLY A 19 15.13 3.80 17.40
C GLY A 19 16.15 3.89 16.27
N GLU A 20 15.79 4.52 15.16
CA GLU A 20 16.70 4.69 14.02
C GLU A 20 17.87 5.60 14.32
N ALA A 21 17.66 6.64 15.16
CA ALA A 21 18.76 7.51 15.61
C ALA A 21 19.79 6.76 16.46
N LEU A 22 19.36 5.74 17.20
CA LEU A 22 20.24 4.94 18.07
C LEU A 22 20.82 3.70 17.38
N HIS A 23 20.09 3.06 16.48
CA HIS A 23 20.40 1.73 15.95
C HIS A 23 20.50 1.65 14.44
N GLY A 24 20.26 2.75 13.72
CA GLY A 24 20.22 2.76 12.25
C GLY A 24 18.85 2.38 11.69
N PRO A 25 18.76 2.14 10.36
CA PRO A 25 17.49 1.92 9.67
C PRO A 25 16.61 0.86 10.33
N GLY A 26 15.33 1.19 10.50
CA GLY A 26 14.36 0.34 11.16
C GLY A 26 13.36 -0.30 10.20
N LEU A 27 12.33 -0.92 10.79
CA LEU A 27 11.23 -1.57 10.10
C LEU A 27 9.91 -0.96 10.60
N LEU A 28 9.07 -0.51 9.67
CA LEU A 28 7.73 -0.01 9.95
C LEU A 28 6.71 -1.00 9.37
N LEU A 29 5.88 -1.58 10.26
CA LEU A 29 4.80 -2.48 9.89
C LEU A 29 3.47 -1.77 10.08
N LEU A 30 2.67 -1.70 9.02
CA LEU A 30 1.36 -1.06 9.02
C LEU A 30 0.29 -2.06 8.59
N ASP A 31 -0.67 -2.33 9.46
CA ASP A 31 -1.78 -3.24 9.17
C ASP A 31 -3.05 -2.43 8.96
N GLU A 32 -3.50 -2.35 7.72
CA GLU A 32 -4.68 -1.58 7.29
C GLU A 32 -4.70 -0.15 7.85
N PRO A 33 -3.62 0.62 7.68
CA PRO A 33 -3.47 1.89 8.38
C PRO A 33 -4.43 2.98 7.88
N THR A 34 -5.09 2.74 6.75
CA THR A 34 -5.96 3.73 6.09
C THR A 34 -7.45 3.47 6.28
N SER A 35 -7.83 2.39 6.95
CA SER A 35 -9.22 1.89 7.00
C SER A 35 -10.25 2.86 7.60
N SER A 36 -9.84 3.73 8.53
CA SER A 36 -10.72 4.70 9.20
C SER A 36 -10.45 6.14 8.80
N LEU A 37 -9.64 6.37 7.77
CA LEU A 37 -9.21 7.69 7.35
C LEU A 37 -10.01 8.19 6.14
N ASP A 38 -10.26 9.49 6.10
CA ASP A 38 -10.71 10.14 4.88
C ASP A 38 -9.60 10.14 3.81
N LEU A 39 -9.96 10.46 2.58
CA LEU A 39 -9.05 10.37 1.44
C LEU A 39 -7.76 11.18 1.63
N ARG A 40 -7.87 12.40 2.13
CA ARG A 40 -6.71 13.25 2.37
C ARG A 40 -5.72 12.61 3.35
N HIS A 41 -6.24 12.11 4.48
CA HIS A 41 -5.41 11.50 5.51
C HIS A 41 -4.83 10.14 5.07
N GLN A 42 -5.56 9.40 4.22
CA GLN A 42 -5.00 8.19 3.59
C GLN A 42 -3.76 8.52 2.77
N ILE A 43 -3.85 9.54 1.93
CA ILE A 43 -2.72 9.98 1.09
C ILE A 43 -1.56 10.47 1.96
N ASP A 44 -1.84 11.32 2.94
CA ASP A 44 -0.80 11.85 3.84
C ASP A 44 -0.06 10.74 4.58
N LEU A 45 -0.79 9.72 5.05
CA LEU A 45 -0.20 8.59 5.77
C LEU A 45 0.76 7.79 4.88
N VAL A 46 0.30 7.38 3.71
CA VAL A 46 1.13 6.56 2.81
C VAL A 46 2.30 7.34 2.22
N GLU A 47 2.14 8.64 1.96
CA GLU A 47 3.26 9.50 1.56
C GLU A 47 4.30 9.64 2.66
N THR A 48 3.87 9.78 3.90
CA THR A 48 4.77 9.82 5.06
C THR A 48 5.55 8.52 5.19
N ALA A 49 4.89 7.38 5.06
CA ALA A 49 5.53 6.06 5.06
C ALA A 49 6.55 5.95 3.91
N ARG A 50 6.18 6.41 2.73
CA ARG A 50 7.08 6.38 1.55
C ARG A 50 8.31 7.27 1.75
N ARG A 51 8.16 8.44 2.34
CA ARG A 51 9.30 9.29 2.69
C ARG A 51 10.26 8.62 3.68
N ARG A 52 9.72 7.86 4.64
CA ARG A 52 10.55 7.05 5.56
C ARG A 52 11.30 5.96 4.80
N ALA A 53 10.64 5.28 3.88
CA ALA A 53 11.28 4.26 3.03
C ALA A 53 12.42 4.85 2.20
N ALA A 54 12.25 6.05 1.66
CA ALA A 54 13.28 6.75 0.90
C ALA A 54 14.53 7.09 1.75
N ARG A 55 14.39 7.13 3.07
CA ARG A 55 15.49 7.36 4.02
C ARG A 55 16.14 6.06 4.53
N GLY A 56 15.70 4.92 4.05
CA GLY A 56 16.26 3.62 4.40
C GLY A 56 15.41 2.77 5.35
N THR A 57 14.30 3.27 5.88
CA THR A 57 13.35 2.46 6.65
C THR A 57 12.73 1.41 5.74
N ALA A 58 12.70 0.16 6.17
CA ALA A 58 11.90 -0.86 5.51
C ALA A 58 10.43 -0.67 5.92
N VAL A 59 9.54 -0.49 4.96
CA VAL A 59 8.11 -0.29 5.22
C VAL A 59 7.32 -1.44 4.60
N ILE A 60 6.51 -2.10 5.41
CA ILE A 60 5.56 -3.12 4.96
C ILE A 60 4.18 -2.67 5.38
N ALA A 61 3.27 -2.52 4.42
CA ALA A 61 1.90 -2.10 4.68
C ALA A 61 0.90 -3.09 4.07
N ILE A 62 -0.11 -3.46 4.84
CA ILE A 62 -1.26 -4.21 4.34
C ILE A 62 -2.33 -3.19 3.95
N LEU A 63 -2.69 -3.16 2.68
CA LEU A 63 -3.67 -2.24 2.12
C LEU A 63 -4.75 -3.02 1.36
N HIS A 64 -6.00 -2.61 1.49
CA HIS A 64 -7.11 -3.19 0.72
C HIS A 64 -7.41 -2.39 -0.56
N ASP A 65 -7.08 -1.12 -0.60
CA ASP A 65 -7.25 -0.30 -1.80
C ASP A 65 -6.10 -0.59 -2.78
N LEU A 66 -6.42 -1.27 -3.87
CA LEU A 66 -5.44 -1.65 -4.89
C LEU A 66 -4.81 -0.43 -5.57
N ASN A 67 -5.59 0.60 -5.84
CA ASN A 67 -5.07 1.81 -6.48
C ASN A 67 -4.09 2.53 -5.56
N LEU A 68 -4.39 2.60 -4.27
CA LEU A 68 -3.50 3.18 -3.29
C LEU A 68 -2.20 2.38 -3.18
N ALA A 69 -2.30 1.06 -3.12
CA ALA A 69 -1.13 0.18 -3.09
C ALA A 69 -0.25 0.36 -4.33
N MET A 70 -0.84 0.37 -5.52
CA MET A 70 -0.09 0.54 -6.78
C MET A 70 0.62 1.90 -6.87
N ARG A 71 -0.01 2.93 -6.33
CA ARG A 71 0.58 4.28 -6.34
C ARG A 71 1.84 4.38 -5.47
N PHE A 72 1.87 3.73 -4.33
CA PHE A 72 2.89 3.96 -3.31
C PHE A 72 3.89 2.82 -3.12
N ALA A 73 3.57 1.61 -3.54
CA ALA A 73 4.47 0.46 -3.37
C ALA A 73 5.60 0.45 -4.40
N ASP A 74 6.79 0.09 -3.95
CA ASP A 74 7.89 -0.28 -4.83
C ASP A 74 7.81 -1.75 -5.21
N ARG A 75 7.27 -2.57 -4.29
CA ARG A 75 7.11 -4.01 -4.44
C ARG A 75 5.75 -4.43 -3.87
N VAL A 76 5.04 -5.26 -4.60
CA VAL A 76 3.71 -5.74 -4.22
C VAL A 76 3.76 -7.24 -4.01
N LEU A 77 3.23 -7.66 -2.87
CA LEU A 77 3.06 -9.05 -2.52
C LEU A 77 1.55 -9.33 -2.44
N LEU A 78 1.06 -10.26 -3.24
CA LEU A 78 -0.34 -10.70 -3.18
C LEU A 78 -0.41 -12.08 -2.56
N LEU A 79 -1.12 -12.17 -1.45
CA LEU A 79 -1.38 -13.42 -0.76
C LEU A 79 -2.77 -13.93 -1.16
N HIS A 80 -2.83 -15.19 -1.54
CA HIS A 80 -4.08 -15.84 -1.91
C HIS A 80 -4.10 -17.28 -1.40
N ARG A 81 -5.14 -17.65 -0.67
CA ARG A 81 -5.33 -19.01 -0.11
C ARG A 81 -4.10 -19.51 0.66
N GLY A 82 -3.53 -18.63 1.50
CA GLY A 82 -2.37 -18.98 2.32
C GLY A 82 -1.04 -19.08 1.58
N ARG A 83 -0.97 -18.61 0.34
CA ARG A 83 0.25 -18.64 -0.48
C ARG A 83 0.58 -17.28 -1.05
N LEU A 84 1.86 -17.06 -1.31
CA LEU A 84 2.32 -15.91 -2.06
C LEU A 84 2.04 -16.16 -3.55
N ALA A 85 1.02 -15.47 -4.08
CA ALA A 85 0.60 -15.64 -5.46
C ALA A 85 1.36 -14.72 -6.42
N VAL A 86 1.69 -13.49 -5.98
CA VAL A 86 2.42 -12.51 -6.78
C VAL A 86 3.45 -11.82 -5.91
N ASP A 87 4.64 -11.63 -6.48
CA ASP A 87 5.74 -10.88 -5.89
C ASP A 87 6.42 -10.10 -7.02
N GLY A 88 6.24 -8.80 -7.05
CA GLY A 88 6.83 -7.98 -8.10
C GLY A 88 6.51 -6.50 -7.94
N ASP A 89 6.91 -5.71 -8.95
CA ASP A 89 6.55 -4.30 -9.00
C ASP A 89 5.04 -4.11 -9.26
N PRO A 90 4.50 -2.89 -9.13
CA PRO A 90 3.08 -2.64 -9.37
C PRO A 90 2.59 -3.10 -10.76
N ALA A 91 3.37 -2.90 -11.80
CA ALA A 91 2.99 -3.31 -13.15
C ALA A 91 2.91 -4.83 -13.30
N ALA A 92 3.81 -5.56 -12.66
CA ALA A 92 3.79 -7.02 -12.63
C ALA A 92 2.60 -7.57 -11.83
N ALA A 93 2.19 -6.88 -10.77
CA ALA A 93 1.09 -7.31 -9.90
C ALA A 93 -0.29 -7.00 -10.52
N MET A 94 -0.42 -5.88 -11.22
CA MET A 94 -1.70 -5.39 -11.74
C MET A 94 -1.93 -5.90 -13.18
N LYS A 95 -2.34 -7.16 -13.30
CA LYS A 95 -2.66 -7.80 -14.56
C LYS A 95 -4.09 -8.33 -14.56
N ALA A 96 -4.68 -8.46 -15.75
CA ALA A 96 -6.04 -8.98 -15.89
C ALA A 96 -6.19 -10.39 -15.30
N GLU A 97 -5.20 -11.25 -15.50
CA GLU A 97 -5.18 -12.61 -14.92
C GLU A 97 -5.19 -12.56 -13.39
N THR A 98 -4.38 -11.67 -12.79
CA THR A 98 -4.32 -11.48 -11.34
C THR A 98 -5.67 -11.05 -10.77
N LEU A 99 -6.34 -10.10 -11.45
CA LEU A 99 -7.66 -9.63 -11.03
C LEU A 99 -8.69 -10.77 -11.07
N ARG A 100 -8.67 -11.59 -12.10
CA ARG A 100 -9.60 -12.72 -12.24
C ARG A 100 -9.33 -13.81 -11.23
N GLU A 101 -8.08 -14.23 -11.09
CA GLU A 101 -7.73 -15.40 -10.27
C GLU A 101 -7.76 -15.09 -8.77
N ILE A 102 -7.34 -13.90 -8.37
CA ILE A 102 -7.18 -13.56 -6.94
C ILE A 102 -8.39 -12.78 -6.43
N PHE A 103 -8.85 -11.80 -7.19
CA PHE A 103 -9.92 -10.89 -6.75
C PHE A 103 -11.29 -11.25 -7.32
N GLU A 104 -11.36 -12.19 -8.26
CA GLU A 104 -12.60 -12.64 -8.90
C GLU A 104 -13.37 -11.48 -9.56
N ILE A 105 -12.64 -10.57 -10.19
CA ILE A 105 -13.19 -9.42 -10.91
C ILE A 105 -12.59 -9.25 -12.29
N ASP A 106 -13.38 -8.66 -13.16
CA ASP A 106 -12.89 -7.99 -14.37
C ASP A 106 -12.87 -6.48 -14.12
N ALA A 107 -11.83 -5.82 -14.57
CA ALA A 107 -11.73 -4.36 -14.54
C ALA A 107 -10.79 -3.86 -15.64
N ALA A 108 -11.01 -2.64 -16.11
CA ALA A 108 -10.07 -1.99 -17.00
C ALA A 108 -8.86 -1.49 -16.20
N ILE A 109 -7.67 -1.79 -16.71
CA ILE A 109 -6.40 -1.31 -16.16
C ILE A 109 -5.92 -0.17 -17.05
N ALA A 110 -5.67 0.97 -16.46
CA ALA A 110 -5.07 2.12 -17.12
C ALA A 110 -3.74 2.45 -16.46
N TYR A 111 -3.01 3.39 -17.06
CA TYR A 111 -1.68 3.79 -16.57
C TYR A 111 -1.60 5.30 -16.51
N THR A 112 -0.96 5.81 -15.45
CA THR A 112 -0.61 7.23 -15.36
C THR A 112 0.49 7.57 -16.38
N GLY A 113 0.76 8.85 -16.59
CA GLY A 113 1.80 9.28 -17.52
C GLY A 113 3.20 8.78 -17.16
N ASP A 114 3.45 8.46 -15.90
CA ASP A 114 4.70 7.88 -15.38
C ASP A 114 4.65 6.34 -15.25
N GLY A 115 3.61 5.71 -15.79
CA GLY A 115 3.54 4.24 -15.92
C GLY A 115 3.00 3.49 -14.70
N VAL A 116 2.36 4.18 -13.74
CA VAL A 116 1.73 3.54 -12.59
C VAL A 116 0.36 2.96 -13.01
N PRO A 117 0.12 1.66 -12.82
CA PRO A 117 -1.17 1.06 -13.14
C PRO A 117 -2.23 1.46 -12.11
N PHE A 118 -3.45 1.60 -12.58
CA PHE A 118 -4.62 1.78 -11.73
C PHE A 118 -5.87 1.13 -12.33
N LEU A 119 -6.77 0.73 -11.47
CA LEU A 119 -8.06 0.20 -11.85
C LEU A 119 -9.06 1.35 -12.00
N LEU A 120 -9.89 1.25 -13.03
CA LEU A 120 -11.04 2.14 -13.21
C LEU A 120 -12.25 1.55 -12.47
N PRO A 121 -12.63 2.12 -11.31
CA PRO A 121 -13.70 1.54 -10.49
C PRO A 121 -15.03 1.37 -11.24
N GLN A 122 -15.32 2.28 -12.17
CA GLN A 122 -16.54 2.26 -12.97
C GLN A 122 -16.63 1.06 -13.92
N THR A 123 -15.50 0.37 -14.14
CA THR A 123 -15.43 -0.80 -15.04
C THR A 123 -15.39 -2.12 -14.27
N MET A 124 -15.31 -2.09 -12.95
CA MET A 124 -15.21 -3.30 -12.13
C MET A 124 -16.51 -4.13 -12.22
N ARG A 125 -16.35 -5.41 -12.48
CA ARG A 125 -17.47 -6.37 -12.53
C ARG A 125 -17.06 -7.66 -11.84
N PRO A 126 -17.91 -8.25 -11.00
CA PRO A 126 -17.64 -9.56 -10.41
C PRO A 126 -17.67 -10.64 -11.51
N ILE A 127 -16.88 -11.63 -11.32
CA ILE A 127 -16.87 -12.81 -12.18
C ILE A 127 -17.83 -13.86 -11.63
#